data_3ae9048e0709cf3949731494a664c10a
#
_entry.id   3ae9048e0709cf3949731494a664c10a
#
_cell.length_a   1.000
_cell.length_b   1.000
_cell.length_c   1.000
_cell.angle_alpha   90.00
_cell.angle_beta   90.00
_cell.angle_gamma   90.00
#
_symmetry.space_group_name_H-M   'P 1'
#
loop_
_entity.id
_entity.type
_entity.pdbx_description
1 polymer ?
#
loop_
_entity_poly.entity_id
_entity_poly.type
_entity_poly.pdbx_seq_one_letter_code
_entity_poly.pdbx_strand_id
1 'polypeptide(L)'
;DYDGAIFGGDMMDYCSNSNVKTIKEGLDQLHIPYMYVRADHDYGVYYGGVFFTEEDSRALHKTIDGDEMSHKFWDMGDFIVLGIDNSTKDMPEYYYNMVADVYSRGKPVIMVTHVPYASREDDSLAELSMQVRNQIYYWSEDSEHYKPNDVTQKYLNMLYDEDTIVEQVLAGHLHASWDGMMTMQLPEHIFGPAFQGHIGIIHVVPK
;
A
#
# COMPACT_ATOMS: atom_id res chain seq x y z
N ASP A 1 -19.66 9.16 11.56
CA ASP A 1 -18.31 9.46 12.07
C ASP A 1 -17.41 8.31 11.64
N TYR A 2 -16.16 8.60 11.33
CA TYR A 2 -15.13 7.63 10.97
C TYR A 2 -14.02 7.68 12.02
N ASP A 3 -13.44 6.51 12.33
CA ASP A 3 -12.34 6.40 13.31
C ASP A 3 -10.99 6.80 12.69
N GLY A 4 -10.86 6.79 11.38
CA GLY A 4 -9.68 7.22 10.66
C GLY A 4 -9.83 7.20 9.16
N ALA A 5 -8.83 7.72 8.46
CA ALA A 5 -8.70 7.70 7.00
C ALA A 5 -7.40 7.02 6.59
N ILE A 6 -7.44 6.23 5.52
CA ILE A 6 -6.26 5.55 4.98
C ILE A 6 -6.08 6.01 3.53
N PHE A 7 -4.86 6.45 3.21
CA PHE A 7 -4.43 6.82 1.87
C PHE A 7 -3.42 5.77 1.40
N GLY A 8 -3.81 5.02 0.39
CA GLY A 8 -3.08 3.84 -0.11
C GLY A 8 -1.99 4.15 -1.14
N GLY A 9 -1.43 5.36 -1.12
CA GLY A 9 -0.34 5.76 -2.01
C GLY A 9 -0.80 6.56 -3.23
N ASP A 10 0.17 7.09 -3.98
CA ASP A 10 -0.03 7.93 -5.16
C ASP A 10 -0.92 9.15 -4.88
N MET A 11 -0.66 9.81 -3.74
CA MET A 11 -1.35 11.03 -3.36
C MET A 11 -0.99 12.22 -4.26
N MET A 12 0.09 12.11 -5.02
CA MET A 12 0.55 13.09 -6.01
C MET A 12 1.05 12.37 -7.25
N ASP A 13 0.97 13.03 -8.40
CA ASP A 13 1.46 12.49 -9.67
C ASP A 13 3.01 12.50 -9.75
N TYR A 14 3.64 13.37 -9.01
CA TYR A 14 5.10 13.44 -8.83
C TYR A 14 5.46 14.26 -7.59
N CYS A 15 6.60 13.94 -6.98
CA CYS A 15 7.10 14.69 -5.83
C CYS A 15 7.60 16.07 -6.23
N SER A 16 7.11 17.09 -5.53
CA SER A 16 7.60 18.46 -5.60
C SER A 16 7.26 19.21 -4.30
N ASN A 17 7.98 20.28 -4.01
CA ASN A 17 7.65 21.13 -2.85
C ASN A 17 6.19 21.61 -2.87
N SER A 18 5.66 21.95 -4.05
CA SER A 18 4.28 22.42 -4.20
C SER A 18 3.28 21.32 -3.93
N ASN A 19 3.50 20.13 -4.51
CA ASN A 19 2.59 19.00 -4.34
C ASN A 19 2.58 18.51 -2.89
N VAL A 20 3.75 18.34 -2.27
CA VAL A 20 3.86 17.96 -0.85
C VAL A 20 3.16 18.98 0.05
N LYS A 21 3.36 20.28 -0.19
CA LYS A 21 2.67 21.33 0.56
C LYS A 21 1.14 21.23 0.40
N THR A 22 0.64 21.04 -0.83
CA THR A 22 -0.80 20.95 -1.11
C THR A 22 -1.42 19.72 -0.42
N ILE A 23 -0.75 18.57 -0.50
CA ILE A 23 -1.21 17.36 0.19
C ILE A 23 -1.24 17.58 1.71
N LYS A 24 -0.15 18.14 2.26
CA LYS A 24 -0.10 18.45 3.69
C LYS A 24 -1.24 19.38 4.12
N GLU A 25 -1.47 20.46 3.40
CA GLU A 25 -2.57 21.40 3.68
C GLU A 25 -3.95 20.72 3.61
N GLY A 26 -4.13 19.76 2.72
CA GLY A 26 -5.34 18.93 2.64
C GLY A 26 -5.48 18.00 3.83
N LEU A 27 -4.43 17.29 4.19
CA LEU A 27 -4.41 16.37 5.34
C LEU A 27 -4.59 17.11 6.68
N ASP A 28 -4.02 18.31 6.83
CA ASP A 28 -4.19 19.16 8.02
C ASP A 28 -5.67 19.59 8.24
N GLN A 29 -6.53 19.52 7.22
CA GLN A 29 -7.96 19.79 7.33
C GLN A 29 -8.77 18.57 7.80
N LEU A 30 -8.19 17.39 7.83
CA LEU A 30 -8.83 16.22 8.39
C LEU A 30 -8.89 16.36 9.91
N HIS A 31 -10.08 16.13 10.47
CA HIS A 31 -10.30 16.16 11.93
C HIS A 31 -10.35 14.74 12.52
N ILE A 32 -9.84 13.76 11.78
CA ILE A 32 -9.71 12.35 12.19
C ILE A 32 -8.26 11.90 11.97
N PRO A 33 -7.78 10.89 12.68
CA PRO A 33 -6.48 10.28 12.40
C PRO A 33 -6.39 9.81 10.96
N TYR A 34 -5.20 9.87 10.39
CA TYR A 34 -4.98 9.30 9.06
C TYR A 34 -3.68 8.48 8.99
N MET A 35 -3.67 7.51 8.10
CA MET A 35 -2.49 6.76 7.68
C MET A 35 -2.21 7.08 6.21
N TYR A 36 -0.97 7.46 5.91
CA TYR A 36 -0.51 7.69 4.56
C TYR A 36 0.55 6.64 4.20
N VAL A 37 0.17 5.71 3.35
CA VAL A 37 1.09 4.76 2.72
C VAL A 37 1.62 5.42 1.45
N ARG A 38 2.93 5.42 1.27
CA ARG A 38 3.56 6.02 0.08
C ARG A 38 3.62 5.03 -1.07
N ALA A 39 3.78 5.59 -2.28
CA ALA A 39 3.92 4.82 -3.49
C ALA A 39 4.93 5.47 -4.46
N ASP A 40 5.15 4.82 -5.60
CA ASP A 40 6.17 5.21 -6.58
C ASP A 40 6.00 6.64 -7.10
N HIS A 41 4.80 7.11 -7.38
CA HIS A 41 4.54 8.50 -7.78
C HIS A 41 4.83 9.50 -6.66
N ASP A 42 4.69 9.12 -5.41
CA ASP A 42 5.01 9.98 -4.27
C ASP A 42 6.51 10.30 -4.17
N TYR A 43 7.37 9.42 -4.70
CA TYR A 43 8.81 9.65 -4.87
C TYR A 43 9.17 10.06 -6.28
N GLY A 44 8.23 9.91 -7.19
CA GLY A 44 8.43 9.98 -8.60
C GLY A 44 8.97 11.30 -9.09
N VAL A 45 9.68 11.23 -10.18
CA VAL A 45 10.26 12.36 -10.90
C VAL A 45 9.32 12.77 -12.01
N TYR A 46 9.11 14.08 -12.15
CA TYR A 46 8.33 14.59 -13.26
C TYR A 46 9.06 14.45 -14.60
N TYR A 47 8.39 13.98 -15.62
CA TYR A 47 8.95 13.80 -16.95
C TYR A 47 9.43 15.14 -17.54
N GLY A 48 10.75 15.33 -17.57
CA GLY A 48 11.40 16.48 -18.22
C GLY A 48 11.71 17.69 -17.33
N GLY A 49 11.54 17.59 -16.00
CA GLY A 49 11.81 18.66 -15.04
C GLY A 49 13.08 18.51 -14.20
N VAL A 50 13.23 19.37 -13.21
CA VAL A 50 14.21 19.22 -12.13
C VAL A 50 13.63 18.26 -11.10
N PHE A 51 14.41 17.27 -10.71
CA PHE A 51 13.94 16.12 -9.97
C PHE A 51 14.50 16.11 -8.56
N PHE A 52 13.67 15.69 -7.61
CA PHE A 52 14.16 15.26 -6.33
C PHE A 52 14.80 13.88 -6.45
N THR A 53 15.87 13.66 -5.72
CA THR A 53 16.35 12.29 -5.49
C THR A 53 15.34 11.56 -4.61
N GLU A 54 15.43 10.23 -4.55
CA GLU A 54 14.61 9.47 -3.61
C GLU A 54 14.83 9.94 -2.16
N GLU A 55 16.08 10.27 -1.79
CA GLU A 55 16.40 10.82 -0.47
C GLU A 55 15.72 12.17 -0.22
N ASP A 56 15.78 13.09 -1.20
CA ASP A 56 15.11 14.39 -1.10
C ASP A 56 13.59 14.23 -0.99
N SER A 57 13.00 13.33 -1.78
CA SER A 57 11.56 13.03 -1.74
C SER A 57 11.17 12.48 -0.36
N ARG A 58 11.95 11.55 0.20
CA ARG A 58 11.72 11.03 1.55
C ARG A 58 11.83 12.13 2.60
N ALA A 59 12.79 13.03 2.48
CA ALA A 59 12.94 14.17 3.39
C ALA A 59 11.74 15.12 3.36
N LEU A 60 11.18 15.38 2.17
CA LEU A 60 9.97 16.19 2.02
C LEU A 60 8.74 15.53 2.63
N HIS A 61 8.57 14.23 2.44
CA HIS A 61 7.45 13.47 3.01
C HIS A 61 7.42 13.48 4.53
N LYS A 62 8.58 13.57 5.19
CA LYS A 62 8.64 13.74 6.65
C LYS A 62 7.92 14.98 7.16
N THR A 63 7.70 15.97 6.30
CA THR A 63 6.90 17.15 6.66
C THR A 63 5.40 16.85 6.75
N ILE A 64 4.93 15.76 6.14
CA ILE A 64 3.54 15.30 6.19
C ILE A 64 3.32 14.42 7.41
N ASP A 65 4.12 13.39 7.55
CA ASP A 65 3.89 12.27 8.47
C ASP A 65 4.94 12.13 9.59
N GLY A 66 5.89 13.07 9.66
CA GLY A 66 6.91 13.11 10.70
C GLY A 66 7.92 11.97 10.56
N ASP A 67 7.74 10.90 11.33
CA ASP A 67 8.56 9.69 11.23
C ASP A 67 7.92 8.69 10.28
N GLU A 68 8.67 8.25 9.28
CA GLU A 68 8.22 7.28 8.27
C GLU A 68 7.67 5.99 8.87
N MET A 69 8.23 5.54 9.98
CA MET A 69 7.82 4.29 10.63
C MET A 69 6.56 4.45 11.50
N SER A 70 6.37 5.61 12.12
CA SER A 70 5.32 5.82 13.11
C SER A 70 3.91 5.85 12.51
N HIS A 71 3.78 6.22 11.24
CA HIS A 71 2.49 6.39 10.57
C HIS A 71 2.02 5.18 9.76
N LYS A 72 2.82 4.10 9.75
CA LYS A 72 2.47 2.86 9.05
C LYS A 72 1.91 1.79 9.96
N PHE A 73 1.59 2.12 11.17
CA PHE A 73 1.13 1.18 12.17
C PHE A 73 0.11 1.81 13.13
N TRP A 74 -1.10 1.25 13.12
CA TRP A 74 -2.13 1.56 14.11
C TRP A 74 -2.50 0.31 14.90
N ASP A 75 -2.26 0.31 16.21
CA ASP A 75 -2.80 -0.69 17.12
C ASP A 75 -4.20 -0.24 17.58
N MET A 76 -5.22 -0.90 17.05
CA MET A 76 -6.62 -0.62 17.33
C MET A 76 -7.15 -1.41 18.53
N GLY A 77 -6.26 -2.03 19.32
CA GLY A 77 -6.60 -2.87 20.45
C GLY A 77 -6.78 -4.33 20.04
N ASP A 78 -7.86 -4.68 19.37
CA ASP A 78 -8.17 -6.05 18.96
C ASP A 78 -7.54 -6.45 17.62
N PHE A 79 -7.13 -5.49 16.80
CA PHE A 79 -6.48 -5.71 15.52
C PHE A 79 -5.45 -4.61 15.23
N ILE A 80 -4.68 -4.80 14.17
CA ILE A 80 -3.66 -3.86 13.71
C ILE A 80 -3.99 -3.44 12.28
N VAL A 81 -3.83 -2.16 11.97
CA VAL A 81 -3.72 -1.67 10.60
C VAL A 81 -2.25 -1.43 10.30
N LEU A 82 -1.72 -2.10 9.30
CA LEU A 82 -0.32 -2.03 8.91
C LEU A 82 -0.21 -1.51 7.48
N GLY A 83 0.37 -0.33 7.32
CA GLY A 83 0.68 0.25 6.02
C GLY A 83 2.10 -0.08 5.56
N ILE A 84 2.25 -0.53 4.32
CA ILE A 84 3.55 -0.89 3.73
C ILE A 84 3.69 -0.24 2.37
N ASP A 85 4.74 0.55 2.21
CA ASP A 85 5.20 1.00 0.91
C ASP A 85 5.90 -0.17 0.20
N ASN A 86 5.16 -0.81 -0.70
CA ASN A 86 5.63 -1.94 -1.51
C ASN A 86 5.81 -1.57 -2.99
N SER A 87 5.87 -0.28 -3.29
CA SER A 87 5.96 0.21 -4.68
C SER A 87 7.39 0.27 -5.23
N THR A 88 8.39 0.15 -4.37
CA THR A 88 9.79 0.06 -4.80
C THR A 88 10.08 -1.33 -5.36
N LYS A 89 11.02 -1.40 -6.33
CA LYS A 89 11.38 -2.67 -7.00
C LYS A 89 11.82 -3.78 -6.05
N ASP A 90 12.29 -3.40 -4.87
CA ASP A 90 12.79 -4.30 -3.84
C ASP A 90 12.21 -3.87 -2.50
N MET A 91 11.66 -4.82 -1.75
CA MET A 91 11.25 -4.54 -0.37
C MET A 91 12.50 -4.32 0.49
N PRO A 92 12.66 -3.17 1.16
CA PRO A 92 13.75 -2.97 2.11
C PRO A 92 13.69 -3.97 3.27
N GLU A 93 14.83 -4.49 3.69
CA GLU A 93 14.88 -5.49 4.77
C GLU A 93 14.26 -4.99 6.08
N TYR A 94 14.32 -3.68 6.34
CA TYR A 94 13.71 -3.12 7.54
C TYR A 94 12.17 -3.20 7.52
N TYR A 95 11.51 -3.17 6.35
CA TYR A 95 10.07 -3.43 6.24
C TYR A 95 9.75 -4.88 6.58
N TYR A 96 10.54 -5.82 6.07
CA TYR A 96 10.39 -7.23 6.43
C TYR A 96 10.47 -7.43 7.95
N ASN A 97 11.47 -6.82 8.59
CA ASN A 97 11.67 -6.92 10.04
C ASN A 97 10.50 -6.28 10.81
N MET A 98 9.97 -5.15 10.34
CA MET A 98 8.78 -4.50 10.91
C MET A 98 7.54 -5.40 10.79
N VAL A 99 7.33 -5.99 9.63
CA VAL A 99 6.21 -6.93 9.40
C VAL A 99 6.35 -8.15 10.32
N ALA A 100 7.54 -8.72 10.42
CA ALA A 100 7.81 -9.84 11.32
C ALA A 100 7.56 -9.49 12.80
N ASP A 101 7.91 -8.26 13.25
CA ASP A 101 7.57 -7.76 14.59
C ASP A 101 6.05 -7.69 14.79
N VAL A 102 5.32 -7.16 13.81
CA VAL A 102 3.86 -7.10 13.87
C VAL A 102 3.25 -8.50 13.94
N TYR A 103 3.74 -9.45 13.13
CA TYR A 103 3.30 -10.84 13.17
C TYR A 103 3.54 -11.48 14.54
N SER A 104 4.65 -11.15 15.21
CA SER A 104 4.95 -11.68 16.55
C SER A 104 3.93 -11.27 17.62
N ARG A 105 3.12 -10.26 17.38
CA ARG A 105 2.08 -9.78 18.30
C ARG A 105 0.83 -10.64 18.30
N GLY A 106 0.64 -11.48 17.27
CA GLY A 106 -0.46 -12.44 17.18
C GLY A 106 -1.86 -11.81 17.09
N LYS A 107 -1.96 -10.53 16.71
CA LYS A 107 -3.24 -9.85 16.46
C LYS A 107 -3.59 -9.94 14.98
N PRO A 108 -4.89 -10.02 14.63
CA PRO A 108 -5.34 -9.88 13.24
C PRO A 108 -4.83 -8.59 12.62
N VAL A 109 -4.42 -8.64 11.34
CA VAL A 109 -3.86 -7.51 10.61
C VAL A 109 -4.71 -7.17 9.40
N ILE A 110 -5.07 -5.90 9.26
CA ILE A 110 -5.50 -5.32 7.98
C ILE A 110 -4.27 -4.69 7.35
N MET A 111 -3.84 -5.25 6.23
CA MET A 111 -2.67 -4.75 5.51
C MET A 111 -3.08 -3.73 4.46
N VAL A 112 -2.39 -2.61 4.44
CA VAL A 112 -2.56 -1.55 3.42
C VAL A 112 -1.27 -1.45 2.63
N THR A 113 -1.38 -1.61 1.32
CA THR A 113 -0.25 -1.51 0.39
C THR A 113 -0.65 -0.66 -0.81
N HIS A 114 0.31 -0.29 -1.65
CA HIS A 114 -0.02 0.36 -2.91
C HIS A 114 -0.17 -0.65 -4.03
N VAL A 115 0.85 -1.45 -4.28
CA VAL A 115 0.89 -2.44 -5.36
C VAL A 115 0.20 -3.72 -4.91
N PRO A 116 -0.74 -4.25 -5.71
CA PRO A 116 -1.42 -5.51 -5.38
C PRO A 116 -0.49 -6.73 -5.42
N TYR A 117 -1.01 -7.85 -4.94
CA TYR A 117 -0.34 -9.15 -4.95
C TYR A 117 -1.07 -10.14 -5.86
N ALA A 118 -0.33 -11.10 -6.40
CA ALA A 118 -0.92 -12.14 -7.26
C ALA A 118 -2.00 -12.94 -6.53
N SER A 119 -3.13 -13.19 -7.20
CA SER A 119 -4.07 -14.23 -6.78
C SER A 119 -3.48 -15.62 -7.06
N ARG A 120 -3.71 -16.56 -6.16
CA ARG A 120 -3.42 -18.00 -6.36
C ARG A 120 -4.70 -18.79 -6.64
N GLU A 121 -5.86 -18.10 -6.65
CA GLU A 121 -7.17 -18.75 -6.74
C GLU A 121 -7.73 -18.70 -8.16
N ASP A 122 -7.50 -17.57 -8.87
CA ASP A 122 -7.99 -17.40 -10.23
C ASP A 122 -7.15 -16.36 -11.02
N ASP A 123 -7.43 -16.24 -12.30
CA ASP A 123 -6.75 -15.34 -13.22
C ASP A 123 -7.41 -13.96 -13.35
N SER A 124 -8.45 -13.65 -12.58
CA SER A 124 -9.24 -12.44 -12.77
C SER A 124 -8.43 -11.15 -12.56
N LEU A 125 -7.49 -11.14 -11.62
CA LEU A 125 -6.56 -10.03 -11.43
C LEU A 125 -5.59 -9.88 -12.60
N ALA A 126 -5.11 -11.01 -13.14
CA ALA A 126 -4.22 -11.01 -14.33
C ALA A 126 -4.97 -10.47 -15.55
N GLU A 127 -6.21 -10.89 -15.78
CA GLU A 127 -7.07 -10.39 -16.86
C GLU A 127 -7.31 -8.88 -16.71
N LEU A 128 -7.64 -8.41 -15.51
CA LEU A 128 -7.80 -6.98 -15.24
C LEU A 128 -6.51 -6.22 -15.53
N SER A 129 -5.37 -6.68 -15.01
CA SER A 129 -4.07 -6.03 -15.20
C SER A 129 -3.70 -5.94 -16.68
N MET A 130 -3.90 -7.01 -17.44
CA MET A 130 -3.72 -7.01 -18.89
C MET A 130 -4.65 -6.04 -19.59
N GLN A 131 -5.90 -5.94 -19.16
CA GLN A 131 -6.88 -5.01 -19.74
C GLN A 131 -6.51 -3.54 -19.52
N VAL A 132 -6.06 -3.18 -18.31
CA VAL A 132 -5.85 -1.76 -17.93
C VAL A 132 -4.42 -1.29 -18.12
N ARG A 133 -3.43 -2.18 -18.08
CA ARG A 133 -1.99 -1.88 -18.16
C ARG A 133 -1.28 -2.56 -19.32
N ASN A 134 -1.92 -3.51 -20.00
CA ASN A 134 -1.34 -4.36 -21.05
C ASN A 134 -0.11 -5.17 -20.58
N GLN A 135 -0.04 -5.47 -19.28
CA GLN A 135 1.02 -6.25 -18.64
C GLN A 135 0.59 -6.70 -17.25
N ILE A 136 1.33 -7.65 -16.64
CA ILE A 136 1.20 -7.99 -15.23
C ILE A 136 1.86 -6.89 -14.41
N TYR A 137 1.05 -6.06 -13.76
CA TYR A 137 1.50 -4.84 -13.08
C TYR A 137 1.17 -4.86 -11.59
N TYR A 138 1.58 -5.95 -10.93
CA TYR A 138 1.46 -6.23 -9.50
C TYR A 138 2.55 -7.23 -9.09
N TRP A 139 2.75 -7.47 -7.79
CA TRP A 139 3.75 -8.41 -7.28
C TRP A 139 3.47 -9.83 -7.73
N SER A 140 4.30 -10.36 -8.64
CA SER A 140 4.19 -11.67 -9.25
C SER A 140 5.53 -12.09 -9.86
N GLU A 141 5.79 -13.40 -9.90
CA GLU A 141 6.92 -13.97 -10.66
C GLU A 141 6.87 -13.65 -12.16
N ASP A 142 5.67 -13.41 -12.69
CA ASP A 142 5.43 -13.09 -14.10
C ASP A 142 5.49 -11.58 -14.40
N SER A 143 5.67 -10.74 -13.38
CA SER A 143 5.79 -9.31 -13.57
C SER A 143 7.20 -8.91 -14.01
N GLU A 144 7.30 -7.97 -14.97
CA GLU A 144 8.57 -7.35 -15.34
C GLU A 144 9.00 -6.27 -14.34
N HIS A 145 8.04 -5.62 -13.68
CA HIS A 145 8.28 -4.49 -12.78
C HIS A 145 8.34 -4.89 -11.30
N TYR A 146 7.50 -5.84 -10.91
CA TYR A 146 7.28 -6.25 -9.52
C TYR A 146 7.59 -7.73 -9.31
N LYS A 147 8.69 -8.20 -9.93
CA LYS A 147 9.21 -9.53 -9.68
C LYS A 147 9.92 -9.57 -8.33
N PRO A 148 9.51 -10.46 -7.40
CA PRO A 148 10.09 -10.46 -6.07
C PRO A 148 11.56 -10.91 -6.06
N ASN A 149 12.39 -10.19 -5.31
CA ASN A 149 13.72 -10.65 -4.90
C ASN A 149 13.61 -11.56 -3.66
N ASP A 150 14.74 -12.05 -3.15
CA ASP A 150 14.78 -12.96 -2.00
C ASP A 150 14.13 -12.38 -0.74
N VAL A 151 14.28 -11.06 -0.49
CA VAL A 151 13.68 -10.39 0.69
C VAL A 151 12.19 -10.23 0.51
N THR A 152 11.77 -9.76 -0.66
CA THR A 152 10.35 -9.63 -1.01
C THR A 152 9.67 -11.00 -0.98
N GLN A 153 10.34 -12.04 -1.48
CA GLN A 153 9.79 -13.41 -1.46
C GLN A 153 9.58 -13.92 -0.03
N LYS A 154 10.47 -13.61 0.92
CA LYS A 154 10.26 -13.95 2.34
C LYS A 154 9.01 -13.28 2.90
N TYR A 155 8.81 -12.01 2.56
CA TYR A 155 7.61 -11.28 2.94
C TYR A 155 6.34 -11.87 2.31
N LEU A 156 6.37 -12.16 1.01
CA LEU A 156 5.24 -12.77 0.33
C LEU A 156 4.90 -14.15 0.91
N ASN A 157 5.90 -14.93 1.30
CA ASN A 157 5.68 -16.22 1.95
C ASN A 157 4.92 -16.07 3.27
N MET A 158 5.14 -14.99 4.04
CA MET A 158 4.36 -14.71 5.26
C MET A 158 2.89 -14.39 4.94
N LEU A 159 2.63 -13.67 3.84
CA LEU A 159 1.26 -13.36 3.42
C LEU A 159 0.51 -14.59 2.92
N TYR A 160 1.18 -15.42 2.13
CA TYR A 160 0.58 -16.60 1.51
C TYR A 160 0.57 -17.85 2.41
N ASP A 161 1.05 -17.74 3.66
CA ASP A 161 1.01 -18.81 4.63
C ASP A 161 -0.44 -19.09 5.05
N GLU A 162 -0.77 -20.37 5.25
CA GLU A 162 -2.11 -20.77 5.72
C GLU A 162 -2.41 -20.25 7.13
N ASP A 163 -1.37 -20.04 7.94
CA ASP A 163 -1.45 -19.50 9.30
C ASP A 163 -1.22 -17.97 9.34
N THR A 164 -1.34 -17.26 8.20
CA THR A 164 -1.16 -15.81 8.18
C THR A 164 -2.14 -15.12 9.13
N ILE A 165 -1.66 -14.09 9.83
CA ILE A 165 -2.52 -13.24 10.67
C ILE A 165 -3.12 -12.06 9.91
N VAL A 166 -2.83 -11.94 8.62
CA VAL A 166 -3.47 -10.94 7.75
C VAL A 166 -4.85 -11.42 7.39
N GLU A 167 -5.86 -10.64 7.77
CA GLU A 167 -7.27 -10.94 7.51
C GLU A 167 -7.76 -10.30 6.21
N GLN A 168 -7.04 -9.27 5.74
CA GLN A 168 -7.43 -8.52 4.54
C GLN A 168 -6.27 -7.69 4.01
N VAL A 169 -6.14 -7.61 2.68
CA VAL A 169 -5.24 -6.69 1.98
C VAL A 169 -6.04 -5.62 1.26
N LEU A 170 -5.60 -4.37 1.38
CA LEU A 170 -6.15 -3.20 0.71
C LEU A 170 -5.07 -2.61 -0.19
N ALA A 171 -5.34 -2.48 -1.48
CA ALA A 171 -4.37 -2.02 -2.47
C ALA A 171 -4.97 -0.98 -3.44
N GLY A 172 -4.13 -0.43 -4.30
CA GLY A 172 -4.48 0.54 -5.34
C GLY A 172 -3.76 0.26 -6.67
N HIS A 173 -2.99 1.23 -7.18
CA HIS A 173 -2.03 1.14 -8.28
C HIS A 173 -2.61 0.88 -9.69
N LEU A 174 -3.54 -0.03 -9.84
CA LEU A 174 -4.05 -0.42 -11.16
C LEU A 174 -4.99 0.61 -11.78
N HIS A 175 -5.46 1.60 -11.02
CA HIS A 175 -6.49 2.57 -11.41
C HIS A 175 -7.81 1.91 -11.83
N ALA A 176 -8.09 0.76 -11.27
CA ALA A 176 -9.32 0.00 -11.43
C ALA A 176 -9.70 -0.63 -10.09
N SER A 177 -10.98 -0.95 -9.91
CA SER A 177 -11.43 -1.67 -8.72
C SER A 177 -11.45 -3.17 -8.99
N TRP A 178 -11.02 -3.94 -8.00
CA TRP A 178 -11.09 -5.39 -8.02
C TRP A 178 -11.27 -5.92 -6.60
N ASP A 179 -12.09 -6.93 -6.47
CA ASP A 179 -12.33 -7.66 -5.22
C ASP A 179 -12.10 -9.14 -5.50
N GLY A 180 -11.18 -9.77 -4.81
CA GLY A 180 -10.86 -11.18 -5.00
C GLY A 180 -10.09 -11.77 -3.85
N MET A 181 -9.55 -12.95 -4.09
CA MET A 181 -8.82 -13.73 -3.10
C MET A 181 -7.38 -13.91 -3.52
N MET A 182 -6.42 -13.55 -2.66
CA MET A 182 -5.01 -13.90 -2.86
C MET A 182 -4.80 -15.40 -2.61
N THR A 183 -5.44 -15.92 -1.56
CA THR A 183 -5.53 -17.34 -1.21
C THR A 183 -6.95 -17.64 -0.78
N MET A 184 -7.31 -18.92 -0.58
CA MET A 184 -8.65 -19.30 -0.10
C MET A 184 -9.11 -18.59 1.19
N GLN A 185 -8.18 -17.98 1.93
CA GLN A 185 -8.47 -17.36 3.23
C GLN A 185 -8.18 -15.86 3.27
N LEU A 186 -7.36 -15.35 2.35
CA LEU A 186 -6.92 -13.96 2.36
C LEU A 186 -7.53 -13.16 1.20
N PRO A 187 -8.55 -12.34 1.48
CA PRO A 187 -9.11 -11.41 0.50
C PRO A 187 -8.17 -10.23 0.23
N GLU A 188 -8.20 -9.76 -1.02
CA GLU A 188 -7.58 -8.51 -1.43
C GLU A 188 -8.61 -7.62 -2.12
N HIS A 189 -8.62 -6.34 -1.77
CA HIS A 189 -9.45 -5.31 -2.38
C HIS A 189 -8.57 -4.24 -3.01
N ILE A 190 -8.73 -4.04 -4.31
CA ILE A 190 -8.06 -2.98 -5.05
C ILE A 190 -9.07 -1.86 -5.25
N PHE A 191 -8.75 -0.67 -4.75
CA PHE A 191 -9.59 0.51 -4.89
C PHE A 191 -9.25 1.26 -6.18
N GLY A 192 -10.28 1.66 -6.89
CA GLY A 192 -10.14 2.58 -8.01
C GLY A 192 -9.60 3.95 -7.58
N PRO A 193 -9.15 4.78 -8.51
CA PRO A 193 -8.42 5.99 -8.19
C PRO A 193 -9.33 7.09 -7.61
N ALA A 194 -8.87 7.73 -6.54
CA ALA A 194 -9.62 8.79 -5.84
C ALA A 194 -9.92 9.99 -6.74
N PHE A 195 -9.07 10.32 -7.72
CA PHE A 195 -9.33 11.40 -8.68
C PHE A 195 -10.52 11.12 -9.62
N GLN A 196 -11.02 9.88 -9.67
CA GLN A 196 -12.28 9.51 -10.34
C GLN A 196 -13.44 9.39 -9.34
N GLY A 197 -13.23 9.71 -8.07
CA GLY A 197 -14.26 9.68 -7.04
C GLY A 197 -14.40 8.32 -6.33
N HIS A 198 -13.46 7.40 -6.50
CA HIS A 198 -13.50 6.11 -5.81
C HIS A 198 -13.04 6.28 -4.35
N ILE A 199 -13.86 5.80 -3.43
CA ILE A 199 -13.60 5.75 -1.99
C ILE A 199 -14.14 4.43 -1.45
N GLY A 200 -13.34 3.72 -0.66
CA GLY A 200 -13.78 2.54 0.10
C GLY A 200 -14.18 2.91 1.53
N ILE A 201 -15.17 2.24 2.07
CA ILE A 201 -15.52 2.30 3.48
C ILE A 201 -15.34 0.89 4.06
N ILE A 202 -14.51 0.81 5.09
CA ILE A 202 -14.19 -0.45 5.76
C ILE A 202 -14.85 -0.43 7.13
N HIS A 203 -15.68 -1.46 7.38
CA HIS A 203 -16.29 -1.69 8.67
C HIS A 203 -15.64 -2.92 9.32
N VAL A 204 -14.90 -2.69 10.39
CA VAL A 204 -14.34 -3.78 11.20
C VAL A 204 -15.31 -4.13 12.31
N VAL A 205 -15.72 -5.38 12.35
CA VAL A 205 -16.63 -5.90 13.37
C VAL A 205 -15.96 -7.07 14.12
N PRO A 206 -16.18 -7.20 15.42
CA PRO A 206 -15.71 -8.38 16.15
C PRO A 206 -16.27 -9.67 15.53
N LYS A 207 -15.45 -10.72 15.48
CA LYS A 207 -15.89 -12.09 15.11
C LYS A 207 -16.69 -12.74 16.22
#